data_1f9e459c30eabc342ea1d50d5b49e70c
#
_entry.id   1f9e459c30eabc342ea1d50d5b49e70c
#
_cell.length_a   1.000
_cell.length_b   1.000
_cell.length_c   1.000
_cell.angle_alpha   90.00
_cell.angle_beta   90.00
_cell.angle_gamma   90.00
#
_symmetry.space_group_name_H-M   'P 1'
#
loop_
_entity.id
_entity.type
_entity.pdbx_description
1 polymer ?
#
loop_
_entity_poly.entity_id
_entity_poly.type
_entity_poly.pdbx_seq_one_letter_code
_entity_poly.pdbx_strand_id
1 'polypeptide(L)'
;RLSSRIWHPKTDKPLPTIFETQPYRKRDGMRGRDEPMYGYFAGMGYNVVRVDMRGAGESDQCFYDEYLKQEQDDAVACIEWISKQPWCDGNVGMMGKSWSGFNSLQVAARRPEALKAIICVGFVDERYEQDIHYKGGTLLNDNFWWGNIMLAYMCRAIDSEIKPDTWREESIKRLEEMPLWPKNWLEHQTKDDYWRHGSVGENYDDIQIPVFALDGWADSYTNSVLTLMNGLKVPRKAMIGPWAHVFAHDGAPAPAID
;
A
#
# COMPACT_ATOMS: atom_id res chain seq x y z
N ARG A 1 -1.52 -13.25 -12.60
CA ARG A 1 -2.74 -12.45 -12.75
C ARG A 1 -3.05 -11.75 -11.43
N LEU A 2 -3.45 -10.45 -11.49
CA LEU A 2 -3.86 -9.68 -10.31
C LEU A 2 -5.36 -9.41 -10.37
N SER A 3 -6.02 -9.53 -9.21
CA SER A 3 -7.45 -9.29 -9.09
C SER A 3 -7.71 -7.84 -8.70
N SER A 4 -8.55 -7.14 -9.45
CA SER A 4 -8.88 -5.76 -9.23
C SER A 4 -10.37 -5.52 -9.06
N ARG A 5 -10.71 -4.39 -8.45
CA ARG A 5 -12.03 -3.79 -8.45
C ARG A 5 -11.92 -2.36 -8.92
N ILE A 6 -12.86 -1.95 -9.77
CA ILE A 6 -12.82 -0.63 -10.40
C ILE A 6 -14.14 0.09 -10.14
N TRP A 7 -14.07 1.35 -9.77
CA TRP A 7 -15.18 2.28 -9.65
C TRP A 7 -15.05 3.32 -10.76
N HIS A 8 -16.11 3.48 -11.56
CA HIS A 8 -16.15 4.44 -12.66
C HIS A 8 -17.25 5.47 -12.44
N PRO A 9 -16.98 6.75 -12.68
CA PRO A 9 -18.02 7.74 -12.90
C PRO A 9 -18.94 7.36 -14.07
N LYS A 10 -20.20 7.76 -14.01
CA LYS A 10 -21.14 7.59 -15.14
C LYS A 10 -20.85 8.60 -16.24
N THR A 11 -19.80 8.37 -17.01
CA THR A 11 -19.38 9.26 -18.12
C THR A 11 -18.64 8.47 -19.19
N ASP A 12 -18.70 8.92 -20.43
CA ASP A 12 -17.93 8.39 -21.55
C ASP A 12 -16.57 9.10 -21.73
N LYS A 13 -16.29 10.13 -20.91
CA LYS A 13 -15.01 10.87 -21.00
C LYS A 13 -13.92 10.13 -20.25
N PRO A 14 -12.72 10.02 -20.83
CA PRO A 14 -11.55 9.56 -20.06
C PRO A 14 -11.28 10.50 -18.87
N LEU A 15 -10.98 9.91 -17.71
CA LEU A 15 -10.75 10.64 -16.46
C LEU A 15 -9.45 10.17 -15.80
N PRO A 16 -8.83 11.00 -14.94
CA PRO A 16 -7.68 10.57 -14.15
C PRO A 16 -8.07 9.43 -13.21
N THR A 17 -7.09 8.59 -12.90
CA THR A 17 -7.33 7.38 -12.11
C THR A 17 -6.56 7.41 -10.80
N ILE A 18 -7.24 7.11 -9.70
CA ILE A 18 -6.63 6.82 -8.40
C ILE A 18 -6.37 5.32 -8.32
N PHE A 19 -5.14 4.95 -8.01
CA PHE A 19 -4.71 3.56 -7.85
C PHE A 19 -4.30 3.26 -6.41
N GLU A 20 -4.78 2.15 -5.86
CA GLU A 20 -4.30 1.59 -4.60
C GLU A 20 -4.06 0.09 -4.74
N THR A 21 -2.94 -0.39 -4.20
CA THR A 21 -2.64 -1.82 -4.07
C THR A 21 -2.21 -2.14 -2.64
N GLN A 22 -2.75 -3.23 -2.10
CA GLN A 22 -2.45 -3.69 -0.74
C GLN A 22 -2.85 -5.16 -0.54
N PRO A 23 -2.34 -5.85 0.51
CA PRO A 23 -2.59 -7.28 0.70
C PRO A 23 -3.87 -7.61 1.47
N TYR A 24 -4.62 -6.63 1.99
CA TYR A 24 -5.68 -6.83 2.99
C TYR A 24 -7.04 -7.24 2.41
N ARG A 25 -7.08 -7.81 1.21
CA ARG A 25 -8.25 -8.45 0.60
C ARG A 25 -9.44 -7.51 0.40
N LYS A 26 -9.62 -7.02 -0.83
CA LYS A 26 -10.66 -6.05 -1.22
C LYS A 26 -12.10 -6.55 -1.06
N ARG A 27 -12.34 -7.87 -1.06
CA ARG A 27 -13.70 -8.42 -1.00
C ARG A 27 -14.21 -8.63 0.41
N ASP A 28 -13.33 -8.75 1.40
CA ASP A 28 -13.72 -8.98 2.79
C ASP A 28 -13.14 -7.96 3.77
N GLY A 29 -11.86 -8.05 4.12
CA GLY A 29 -11.26 -7.24 5.17
C GLY A 29 -11.37 -5.73 4.95
N MET A 30 -11.24 -5.28 3.71
CA MET A 30 -11.21 -3.85 3.37
C MET A 30 -12.50 -3.33 2.73
N ARG A 31 -13.48 -4.17 2.45
CA ARG A 31 -14.68 -3.78 1.73
C ARG A 31 -15.45 -2.63 2.39
N GLY A 32 -15.54 -2.66 3.72
CA GLY A 32 -16.26 -1.64 4.49
C GLY A 32 -15.64 -0.24 4.38
N ARG A 33 -14.32 -0.16 4.20
CA ARG A 33 -13.59 1.08 3.92
C ARG A 33 -13.70 1.46 2.44
N ASP A 34 -13.44 0.52 1.56
CA ASP A 34 -13.25 0.76 0.12
C ASP A 34 -14.54 1.27 -0.55
N GLU A 35 -15.70 0.68 -0.20
CA GLU A 35 -16.97 1.03 -0.84
C GLU A 35 -17.37 2.51 -0.68
N PRO A 36 -17.42 3.09 0.54
CA PRO A 36 -17.80 4.49 0.68
C PRO A 36 -16.71 5.42 0.13
N MET A 37 -15.43 5.16 0.43
CA MET A 37 -14.34 6.04 0.05
C MET A 37 -14.15 6.11 -1.47
N TYR A 38 -14.10 4.97 -2.14
CA TYR A 38 -13.89 4.95 -3.59
C TYR A 38 -15.16 5.32 -4.38
N GLY A 39 -16.33 5.02 -3.82
CA GLY A 39 -17.59 5.55 -4.33
C GLY A 39 -17.62 7.08 -4.31
N TYR A 40 -17.13 7.70 -3.23
CA TYR A 40 -16.99 9.15 -3.12
C TYR A 40 -16.03 9.71 -4.19
N PHE A 41 -14.83 9.14 -4.35
CA PHE A 41 -13.90 9.60 -5.38
C PHE A 41 -14.44 9.42 -6.80
N ALA A 42 -15.17 8.36 -7.06
CA ALA A 42 -15.86 8.20 -8.35
C ALA A 42 -16.92 9.29 -8.55
N GLY A 43 -17.67 9.64 -7.51
CA GLY A 43 -18.62 10.77 -7.52
C GLY A 43 -17.95 12.11 -7.79
N MET A 44 -16.66 12.26 -7.43
CA MET A 44 -15.85 13.46 -7.64
C MET A 44 -15.13 13.48 -9.01
N GLY A 45 -15.37 12.49 -9.87
CA GLY A 45 -14.86 12.48 -11.25
C GLY A 45 -13.51 11.77 -11.43
N TYR A 46 -13.17 10.83 -10.55
CA TYR A 46 -12.00 9.96 -10.69
C TYR A 46 -12.40 8.51 -10.99
N ASN A 47 -11.69 7.84 -11.86
CA ASN A 47 -11.71 6.38 -11.80
C ASN A 47 -10.93 5.94 -10.58
N VAL A 48 -11.30 4.83 -9.96
CA VAL A 48 -10.53 4.23 -8.87
C VAL A 48 -10.27 2.76 -9.18
N VAL A 49 -9.02 2.34 -9.07
CA VAL A 49 -8.60 0.96 -9.26
C VAL A 49 -7.96 0.45 -7.98
N ARG A 50 -8.59 -0.54 -7.35
CA ARG A 50 -8.13 -1.22 -6.16
C ARG A 50 -7.67 -2.63 -6.52
N VAL A 51 -6.42 -2.94 -6.26
CA VAL A 51 -5.80 -4.23 -6.60
C VAL A 51 -5.40 -4.97 -5.32
N ASP A 52 -5.71 -6.26 -5.23
CA ASP A 52 -5.06 -7.14 -4.26
C ASP A 52 -3.68 -7.53 -4.79
N MET A 53 -2.67 -7.40 -3.94
CA MET A 53 -1.29 -7.78 -4.27
C MET A 53 -1.20 -9.27 -4.65
N ARG A 54 -0.16 -9.62 -5.35
CA ARG A 54 0.17 -11.01 -5.70
C ARG A 54 0.17 -11.88 -4.45
N GLY A 55 -0.55 -13.00 -4.50
CA GLY A 55 -0.71 -13.90 -3.36
C GLY A 55 -1.77 -13.50 -2.33
N ALA A 56 -2.36 -12.31 -2.45
CA ALA A 56 -3.44 -11.86 -1.58
C ALA A 56 -4.81 -11.93 -2.28
N GLY A 57 -5.88 -12.18 -1.51
CA GLY A 57 -7.24 -12.28 -2.05
C GLY A 57 -7.33 -13.24 -3.23
N GLU A 58 -7.90 -12.79 -4.34
CA GLU A 58 -8.07 -13.56 -5.58
C GLU A 58 -6.92 -13.36 -6.59
N SER A 59 -5.86 -12.65 -6.24
CA SER A 59 -4.64 -12.54 -7.06
C SER A 59 -3.85 -13.84 -7.03
N ASP A 60 -3.20 -14.18 -8.14
CA ASP A 60 -2.51 -15.47 -8.27
C ASP A 60 -1.23 -15.55 -7.40
N GLN A 61 -0.71 -16.76 -7.23
CA GLN A 61 0.52 -17.11 -6.53
C GLN A 61 0.46 -16.97 -4.99
N CYS A 62 1.62 -17.02 -4.34
CA CYS A 62 1.81 -16.85 -2.91
C CYS A 62 2.48 -15.51 -2.60
N PHE A 63 2.32 -15.03 -1.37
CA PHE A 63 2.91 -13.80 -0.89
C PHE A 63 4.06 -14.15 0.07
N TYR A 64 5.29 -13.93 -0.36
CA TYR A 64 6.46 -14.53 0.28
C TYR A 64 7.09 -13.65 1.37
N ASP A 65 6.92 -12.33 1.30
CA ASP A 65 7.42 -11.37 2.28
C ASP A 65 6.85 -9.98 2.00
N GLU A 66 7.09 -9.02 2.87
CA GLU A 66 6.66 -7.63 2.70
C GLU A 66 7.64 -6.81 1.85
N TYR A 67 7.09 -5.84 1.11
CA TYR A 67 7.83 -4.84 0.33
C TYR A 67 8.81 -5.42 -0.69
N LEU A 68 8.53 -6.61 -1.21
CA LEU A 68 9.36 -7.22 -2.23
C LEU A 68 9.40 -6.38 -3.52
N LYS A 69 10.52 -6.48 -4.24
CA LYS A 69 10.63 -5.88 -5.58
C LYS A 69 9.47 -6.28 -6.50
N GLN A 70 8.93 -7.50 -6.35
CA GLN A 70 7.78 -7.99 -7.10
C GLN A 70 6.53 -7.14 -6.88
N GLU A 71 6.28 -6.63 -5.67
CA GLU A 71 5.15 -5.73 -5.39
C GLU A 71 5.25 -4.44 -6.19
N GLN A 72 6.46 -3.88 -6.24
CA GLN A 72 6.74 -2.66 -6.99
C GLN A 72 6.61 -2.90 -8.50
N ASP A 73 7.15 -4.00 -9.01
CA ASP A 73 7.05 -4.38 -10.41
C ASP A 73 5.60 -4.59 -10.84
N ASP A 74 4.80 -5.26 -10.00
CA ASP A 74 3.37 -5.45 -10.24
C ASP A 74 2.59 -4.12 -10.21
N ALA A 75 2.91 -3.23 -9.29
CA ALA A 75 2.27 -1.92 -9.21
C ALA A 75 2.62 -1.04 -10.43
N VAL A 76 3.87 -1.04 -10.87
CA VAL A 76 4.30 -0.35 -12.11
C VAL A 76 3.54 -0.89 -13.31
N ALA A 77 3.45 -2.23 -13.44
CA ALA A 77 2.70 -2.85 -14.53
C ALA A 77 1.19 -2.50 -14.48
N CYS A 78 0.61 -2.41 -13.30
CA CYS A 78 -0.78 -1.95 -13.12
C CYS A 78 -0.95 -0.49 -13.58
N ILE A 79 -0.04 0.41 -13.20
CA ILE A 79 -0.07 1.82 -13.60
C ILE A 79 0.03 1.95 -15.12
N GLU A 80 0.93 1.22 -15.75
CA GLU A 80 1.07 1.18 -17.22
C GLU A 80 -0.18 0.63 -17.92
N TRP A 81 -0.80 -0.41 -17.35
CA TRP A 81 -2.03 -0.95 -17.89
C TRP A 81 -3.19 0.03 -17.73
N ILE A 82 -3.36 0.63 -16.55
CA ILE A 82 -4.40 1.62 -16.25
C ILE A 82 -4.32 2.80 -17.23
N SER A 83 -3.13 3.35 -17.42
CA SER A 83 -2.92 4.52 -18.26
C SER A 83 -3.30 4.34 -19.74
N LYS A 84 -3.35 3.09 -20.20
CA LYS A 84 -3.71 2.72 -21.59
C LYS A 84 -5.19 2.37 -21.77
N GLN A 85 -5.98 2.39 -20.68
CA GLN A 85 -7.39 2.05 -20.78
C GLN A 85 -8.20 3.19 -21.39
N PRO A 86 -9.24 2.90 -22.18
CA PRO A 86 -10.04 3.94 -22.86
C PRO A 86 -10.78 4.88 -21.92
N TRP A 87 -10.99 4.48 -20.68
CA TRP A 87 -11.61 5.29 -19.63
C TRP A 87 -10.60 6.14 -18.82
N CYS A 88 -9.30 5.92 -18.97
CA CYS A 88 -8.24 6.68 -18.32
C CYS A 88 -7.69 7.76 -19.26
N ASP A 89 -7.48 8.97 -18.76
CA ASP A 89 -6.87 10.09 -19.51
C ASP A 89 -5.34 10.02 -19.59
N GLY A 90 -4.74 8.91 -19.14
CA GLY A 90 -3.30 8.70 -19.09
C GLY A 90 -2.64 9.16 -17.80
N ASN A 91 -3.38 9.80 -16.89
CA ASN A 91 -2.85 10.27 -15.62
C ASN A 91 -3.30 9.34 -14.47
N VAL A 92 -2.32 8.86 -13.71
CA VAL A 92 -2.56 8.00 -12.55
C VAL A 92 -2.01 8.69 -11.30
N GLY A 93 -2.82 8.76 -10.25
CA GLY A 93 -2.38 9.09 -8.90
C GLY A 93 -2.38 7.83 -8.05
N MET A 94 -1.43 7.69 -7.13
CA MET A 94 -1.42 6.57 -6.19
C MET A 94 -1.70 7.06 -4.79
N MET A 95 -2.48 6.30 -4.01
CA MET A 95 -2.73 6.67 -2.62
C MET A 95 -2.91 5.44 -1.75
N GLY A 96 -2.69 5.61 -0.47
CA GLY A 96 -3.04 4.60 0.50
C GLY A 96 -2.56 4.87 1.90
N LYS A 97 -3.05 4.02 2.81
CA LYS A 97 -2.68 4.05 4.22
C LYS A 97 -1.87 2.80 4.58
N SER A 98 -0.88 2.96 5.46
CA SER A 98 -0.04 1.85 5.92
C SER A 98 0.71 1.23 4.73
N TRP A 99 0.60 -0.05 4.52
CA TRP A 99 1.24 -0.75 3.39
C TRP A 99 1.09 -0.02 2.05
N SER A 100 -0.10 0.43 1.72
CA SER A 100 -0.30 1.20 0.47
C SER A 100 0.29 2.61 0.52
N GLY A 101 0.50 3.18 1.69
CA GLY A 101 1.27 4.42 1.88
C GLY A 101 2.76 4.20 1.59
N PHE A 102 3.37 3.15 2.17
CA PHE A 102 4.76 2.73 1.89
C PHE A 102 4.96 2.42 0.40
N ASN A 103 4.07 1.59 -0.12
CA ASN A 103 4.09 1.15 -1.50
C ASN A 103 4.01 2.33 -2.48
N SER A 104 3.19 3.35 -2.18
CA SER A 104 3.09 4.56 -3.01
C SER A 104 4.44 5.29 -3.12
N LEU A 105 5.21 5.40 -2.04
CA LEU A 105 6.56 5.97 -2.06
C LEU A 105 7.54 5.11 -2.84
N GLN A 106 7.54 3.80 -2.59
CA GLN A 106 8.43 2.85 -3.27
C GLN A 106 8.20 2.84 -4.80
N VAL A 107 6.94 2.89 -5.22
CA VAL A 107 6.56 2.94 -6.64
C VAL A 107 6.91 4.30 -7.25
N ALA A 108 6.71 5.40 -6.52
CA ALA A 108 7.12 6.73 -6.99
C ALA A 108 8.63 6.82 -7.24
N ALA A 109 9.45 6.18 -6.41
CA ALA A 109 10.89 6.08 -6.59
C ALA A 109 11.29 5.27 -7.86
N ARG A 110 10.39 4.41 -8.39
CA ARG A 110 10.57 3.67 -9.64
C ARG A 110 10.22 4.53 -10.88
N ARG A 111 9.62 5.71 -10.69
CA ARG A 111 9.31 6.72 -11.72
C ARG A 111 8.48 6.22 -12.90
N PRO A 112 7.36 5.47 -12.70
CA PRO A 112 6.51 5.11 -13.84
C PRO A 112 5.92 6.38 -14.48
N GLU A 113 6.00 6.49 -15.80
CA GLU A 113 5.69 7.72 -16.54
C GLU A 113 4.27 8.24 -16.29
N ALA A 114 3.30 7.35 -16.17
CA ALA A 114 1.90 7.70 -15.97
C ALA A 114 1.58 8.15 -14.53
N LEU A 115 2.44 7.88 -13.55
CA LEU A 115 2.24 8.28 -12.15
C LEU A 115 2.54 9.76 -11.99
N LYS A 116 1.55 10.56 -11.57
CA LYS A 116 1.64 12.04 -11.54
C LYS A 116 1.73 12.63 -10.13
N ALA A 117 1.19 11.95 -9.12
CA ALA A 117 1.22 12.37 -7.72
C ALA A 117 0.93 11.20 -6.80
N ILE A 118 1.33 11.31 -5.53
CA ILE A 118 1.00 10.33 -4.50
C ILE A 118 0.48 10.98 -3.21
N ILE A 119 -0.39 10.22 -2.52
CA ILE A 119 -0.86 10.54 -1.16
C ILE A 119 -0.49 9.37 -0.26
N CYS A 120 0.34 9.62 0.74
CA CYS A 120 0.80 8.61 1.69
C CYS A 120 0.24 8.91 3.08
N VAL A 121 -0.42 7.93 3.69
CA VAL A 121 -1.04 8.06 5.02
C VAL A 121 -0.49 6.98 5.93
N GLY A 122 -0.04 7.35 7.15
CA GLY A 122 0.47 6.40 8.13
C GLY A 122 1.54 5.48 7.54
N PHE A 123 2.67 6.02 7.16
CA PHE A 123 3.73 5.36 6.38
C PHE A 123 5.10 5.55 7.01
N VAL A 124 6.07 4.74 6.60
CA VAL A 124 7.49 5.03 6.86
C VAL A 124 8.26 5.24 5.56
N ASP A 125 9.35 6.00 5.67
CA ASP A 125 10.32 6.23 4.60
C ASP A 125 11.61 5.41 4.81
N GLU A 126 11.75 4.78 5.98
CA GLU A 126 12.90 3.95 6.35
C GLU A 126 12.43 2.72 7.15
N ARG A 127 12.68 1.52 6.64
CA ARG A 127 12.11 0.25 7.13
C ARG A 127 12.73 -0.26 8.42
N TYR A 128 14.00 0.02 8.69
CA TYR A 128 14.71 -0.53 9.85
C TYR A 128 14.44 0.25 11.13
N GLU A 129 14.59 1.58 11.09
CA GLU A 129 14.56 2.39 12.31
C GLU A 129 13.18 2.98 12.64
N GLN A 130 12.26 3.00 11.65
CA GLN A 130 10.97 3.68 11.81
C GLN A 130 9.76 2.77 11.69
N ASP A 131 9.93 1.55 11.18
CA ASP A 131 8.85 0.58 11.03
C ASP A 131 8.60 -0.20 12.34
N ILE A 132 7.82 -1.26 12.23
CA ILE A 132 7.38 -2.11 13.36
C ILE A 132 8.40 -3.18 13.75
N HIS A 133 9.48 -3.34 13.02
CA HIS A 133 10.47 -4.41 13.25
C HIS A 133 11.52 -4.01 14.26
N TYR A 134 12.13 -2.86 14.07
CA TYR A 134 13.17 -2.30 14.93
C TYR A 134 13.00 -0.80 15.10
N LYS A 135 13.35 -0.29 16.28
CA LYS A 135 13.50 1.16 16.54
C LYS A 135 14.74 1.40 17.39
N GLY A 136 15.62 2.27 16.91
CA GLY A 136 16.89 2.52 17.60
C GLY A 136 17.73 1.26 17.82
N GLY A 137 17.69 0.30 16.91
CA GLY A 137 18.37 -0.99 17.02
C GLY A 137 17.68 -2.00 17.94
N THR A 138 16.55 -1.64 18.57
CA THR A 138 15.81 -2.55 19.44
C THR A 138 14.72 -3.28 18.66
N LEU A 139 14.72 -4.63 18.77
CA LEU A 139 13.64 -5.47 18.24
C LEU A 139 12.33 -5.14 18.95
N LEU A 140 11.30 -4.83 18.17
CA LEU A 140 9.97 -4.54 18.68
C LEU A 140 9.12 -5.80 18.81
N ASN A 141 8.24 -5.81 19.79
CA ASN A 141 7.25 -6.87 19.99
C ASN A 141 6.26 -6.97 18.80
N ASP A 142 6.05 -5.85 18.13
CA ASP A 142 5.19 -5.74 16.95
C ASP A 142 5.65 -6.63 15.78
N ASN A 143 6.94 -6.94 15.72
CA ASN A 143 7.49 -7.87 14.72
C ASN A 143 6.74 -9.20 14.71
N PHE A 144 6.55 -9.79 15.89
CA PHE A 144 5.82 -11.06 16.03
C PHE A 144 4.31 -10.89 15.83
N TRP A 145 3.74 -9.84 16.41
CA TRP A 145 2.30 -9.55 16.29
C TRP A 145 1.91 -9.32 14.82
N TRP A 146 2.68 -8.52 14.08
CA TRP A 146 2.45 -8.25 12.68
C TRP A 146 2.57 -9.51 11.81
N GLY A 147 3.59 -10.33 12.06
CA GLY A 147 3.75 -11.62 11.38
C GLY A 147 2.53 -12.53 11.54
N ASN A 148 1.93 -12.57 12.74
CA ASN A 148 0.71 -13.34 12.98
C ASN A 148 -0.51 -12.76 12.26
N ILE A 149 -0.65 -11.43 12.21
CA ILE A 149 -1.73 -10.78 11.45
C ILE A 149 -1.62 -11.12 9.98
N MET A 150 -0.43 -10.99 9.40
CA MET A 150 -0.23 -11.29 7.98
C MET A 150 -0.44 -12.77 7.67
N LEU A 151 0.00 -13.66 8.57
CA LEU A 151 -0.31 -15.08 8.47
C LEU A 151 -1.83 -15.31 8.43
N ALA A 152 -2.59 -14.68 9.32
CA ALA A 152 -4.05 -14.79 9.36
C ALA A 152 -4.71 -14.29 8.05
N TYR A 153 -4.22 -13.19 7.46
CA TYR A 153 -4.70 -12.73 6.16
C TYR A 153 -4.40 -13.72 5.04
N MET A 154 -3.18 -14.23 4.97
CA MET A 154 -2.73 -15.12 3.89
C MET A 154 -3.34 -16.53 3.98
N CYS A 155 -3.64 -17.02 5.19
CA CYS A 155 -4.31 -18.31 5.42
C CYS A 155 -5.78 -18.35 4.99
N ARG A 156 -6.40 -17.21 4.74
CA ARG A 156 -7.80 -17.18 4.32
C ARG A 156 -7.96 -17.70 2.91
N ALA A 157 -8.94 -18.58 2.72
CA ALA A 157 -9.23 -19.16 1.43
C ALA A 157 -9.54 -18.11 0.36
N ILE A 158 -9.22 -18.42 -0.88
CA ILE A 158 -9.65 -17.67 -2.05
C ILE A 158 -11.17 -17.76 -2.16
N ASP A 159 -11.80 -16.69 -2.62
CA ASP A 159 -13.26 -16.63 -2.79
C ASP A 159 -13.72 -17.61 -3.89
N SER A 160 -14.53 -18.59 -3.48
CA SER A 160 -15.07 -19.60 -4.38
C SER A 160 -16.07 -19.06 -5.42
N GLU A 161 -16.67 -17.90 -5.18
CA GLU A 161 -17.52 -17.22 -6.17
C GLU A 161 -16.70 -16.65 -7.33
N ILE A 162 -15.44 -16.27 -7.08
CA ILE A 162 -14.56 -15.67 -8.09
C ILE A 162 -13.72 -16.70 -8.81
N LYS A 163 -13.29 -17.75 -8.12
CA LYS A 163 -12.49 -18.84 -8.66
C LYS A 163 -13.15 -20.21 -8.37
N PRO A 164 -14.35 -20.48 -8.89
CA PRO A 164 -15.13 -21.66 -8.51
C PRO A 164 -14.39 -22.98 -8.74
N ASP A 165 -13.56 -23.05 -9.77
CA ASP A 165 -12.90 -24.28 -10.18
C ASP A 165 -11.54 -24.52 -9.48
N THR A 166 -10.86 -23.44 -9.03
CA THR A 166 -9.46 -23.52 -8.58
C THR A 166 -9.22 -23.02 -7.16
N TRP A 167 -10.21 -22.38 -6.50
CA TRP A 167 -10.04 -21.74 -5.20
C TRP A 167 -9.44 -22.66 -4.13
N ARG A 168 -9.87 -23.93 -4.12
CA ARG A 168 -9.43 -24.90 -3.10
C ARG A 168 -7.97 -25.29 -3.30
N GLU A 169 -7.61 -25.67 -4.52
CA GLU A 169 -6.25 -26.07 -4.89
C GLU A 169 -5.27 -24.91 -4.65
N GLU A 170 -5.60 -23.73 -5.16
CA GLU A 170 -4.77 -22.54 -4.99
C GLU A 170 -4.65 -22.12 -3.53
N SER A 171 -5.71 -22.27 -2.72
CA SER A 171 -5.66 -21.97 -1.29
C SER A 171 -4.76 -22.94 -0.53
N ILE A 172 -4.85 -24.24 -0.81
CA ILE A 172 -3.99 -25.26 -0.21
C ILE A 172 -2.53 -24.99 -0.59
N LYS A 173 -2.26 -24.73 -1.88
CA LYS A 173 -0.92 -24.40 -2.35
C LYS A 173 -0.33 -23.19 -1.62
N ARG A 174 -1.12 -22.13 -1.39
CA ARG A 174 -0.66 -20.97 -0.60
C ARG A 174 -0.27 -21.35 0.83
N LEU A 175 -1.06 -22.21 1.48
CA LEU A 175 -0.76 -22.68 2.83
C LEU A 175 0.54 -23.50 2.89
N GLU A 176 0.79 -24.29 1.85
CA GLU A 176 2.00 -25.13 1.75
C GLU A 176 3.26 -24.32 1.42
N GLU A 177 3.12 -23.28 0.60
CA GLU A 177 4.26 -22.46 0.14
C GLU A 177 4.55 -21.24 1.02
N MET A 178 3.64 -20.87 1.93
CA MET A 178 3.75 -19.65 2.71
C MET A 178 4.89 -19.73 3.73
N PRO A 179 5.86 -18.82 3.63
CA PRO A 179 6.96 -18.76 4.59
C PRO A 179 6.53 -18.14 5.92
N LEU A 180 7.29 -18.41 6.94
CA LEU A 180 7.17 -17.74 8.23
C LEU A 180 7.93 -16.41 8.17
N TRP A 181 7.27 -15.32 7.82
CA TRP A 181 7.89 -14.00 7.64
C TRP A 181 8.72 -13.51 8.83
N PRO A 182 8.30 -13.63 10.11
CA PRO A 182 9.12 -13.23 11.24
C PRO A 182 10.51 -13.88 11.27
N LYS A 183 10.67 -15.06 10.66
CA LYS A 183 11.99 -15.71 10.55
C LYS A 183 12.93 -14.86 9.70
N ASN A 184 12.47 -14.41 8.52
CA ASN A 184 13.28 -13.55 7.65
C ASN A 184 13.67 -12.25 8.38
N TRP A 185 12.71 -11.61 9.04
CA TRP A 185 12.95 -10.35 9.76
C TRP A 185 13.94 -10.50 10.91
N LEU A 186 13.91 -11.65 11.61
CA LEU A 186 14.85 -11.96 12.70
C LEU A 186 16.24 -12.36 12.22
N GLU A 187 16.41 -12.81 10.97
CA GLU A 187 17.70 -13.08 10.35
C GLU A 187 18.45 -11.78 10.00
N HIS A 188 17.72 -10.65 9.85
CA HIS A 188 18.24 -9.34 9.49
C HIS A 188 18.21 -8.37 10.69
N GLN A 189 19.09 -8.59 11.70
CA GLN A 189 19.07 -7.83 12.97
C GLN A 189 19.78 -6.48 12.92
N THR A 190 20.41 -6.15 11.82
CA THR A 190 21.08 -4.87 11.58
C THR A 190 20.62 -4.29 10.27
N LYS A 191 20.74 -2.98 10.08
CA LYS A 191 20.38 -2.31 8.83
C LYS A 191 21.28 -2.77 7.68
N ASP A 192 20.89 -3.81 6.99
CA ASP A 192 21.53 -4.38 5.81
C ASP A 192 20.72 -4.09 4.53
N ASP A 193 21.06 -4.72 3.41
CA ASP A 193 20.39 -4.50 2.12
C ASP A 193 18.94 -4.97 2.10
N TYR A 194 18.56 -5.89 2.98
CA TYR A 194 17.17 -6.31 3.15
C TYR A 194 16.27 -5.12 3.59
N TRP A 195 16.72 -4.36 4.58
CA TRP A 195 16.00 -3.19 5.08
C TRP A 195 16.15 -1.93 4.21
N ARG A 196 17.32 -1.79 3.52
CA ARG A 196 17.53 -0.70 2.57
C ARG A 196 16.60 -0.82 1.38
N HIS A 197 16.32 -2.05 0.92
CA HIS A 197 15.34 -2.29 -0.11
C HIS A 197 13.96 -1.82 0.36
N GLY A 198 13.33 -0.92 -0.43
CA GLY A 198 12.03 -0.33 -0.09
C GLY A 198 12.10 0.88 0.86
N SER A 199 13.25 1.19 1.46
CA SER A 199 13.49 2.41 2.24
C SER A 199 13.80 3.57 1.31
N VAL A 200 12.80 4.41 1.01
CA VAL A 200 12.99 5.58 0.12
C VAL A 200 13.87 6.67 0.74
N GLY A 201 14.01 6.65 2.07
CA GLY A 201 14.94 7.50 2.81
C GLY A 201 16.41 7.32 2.44
N GLU A 202 16.79 6.21 1.82
CA GLU A 202 18.13 5.99 1.28
C GLU A 202 18.47 6.97 0.13
N ASN A 203 17.46 7.34 -0.68
CA ASN A 203 17.64 8.34 -1.76
C ASN A 203 16.31 9.02 -2.13
N TYR A 204 15.99 10.14 -1.49
CA TYR A 204 14.78 10.92 -1.81
C TYR A 204 14.79 11.50 -3.24
N ASP A 205 15.94 11.63 -3.87
CA ASP A 205 16.05 12.16 -5.25
C ASP A 205 15.44 11.21 -6.28
N ASP A 206 15.12 9.97 -5.92
CA ASP A 206 14.39 9.07 -6.80
C ASP A 206 12.92 9.44 -6.96
N ILE A 207 12.32 10.17 -6.03
CA ILE A 207 10.94 10.64 -6.11
C ILE A 207 10.92 11.99 -6.85
N GLN A 208 10.30 12.01 -8.03
CA GLN A 208 10.27 13.17 -8.95
C GLN A 208 8.86 13.75 -9.16
N ILE A 209 7.88 13.31 -8.38
CA ILE A 209 6.47 13.73 -8.47
C ILE A 209 5.99 14.35 -7.17
N PRO A 210 4.91 15.15 -7.18
CA PRO A 210 4.32 15.73 -5.98
C PRO A 210 3.89 14.68 -4.95
N VAL A 211 4.13 14.97 -3.66
CA VAL A 211 3.81 14.11 -2.52
C VAL A 211 2.94 14.85 -1.52
N PHE A 212 1.84 14.23 -1.10
CA PHE A 212 1.10 14.66 0.08
C PHE A 212 1.19 13.59 1.17
N ALA A 213 1.82 13.94 2.29
CA ALA A 213 2.08 13.05 3.42
C ALA A 213 1.15 13.37 4.58
N LEU A 214 0.45 12.36 5.10
CA LEU A 214 -0.48 12.52 6.22
C LEU A 214 -0.20 11.51 7.31
N ASP A 215 -0.27 11.95 8.57
CA ASP A 215 -0.23 11.04 9.71
C ASP A 215 -0.86 11.64 10.96
N GLY A 216 -1.07 10.83 11.99
CA GLY A 216 -1.57 11.26 13.29
C GLY A 216 -0.45 11.40 14.33
N TRP A 217 -0.59 12.33 15.27
CA TRP A 217 0.34 12.45 16.42
C TRP A 217 0.37 11.21 17.31
N ALA A 218 -0.70 10.40 17.27
CA ALA A 218 -0.80 9.14 18.02
C ALA A 218 -0.43 7.91 17.18
N ASP A 219 0.17 8.09 16.00
CA ASP A 219 0.71 7.01 15.18
C ASP A 219 2.20 6.78 15.48
N SER A 220 2.64 5.55 15.41
CA SER A 220 4.06 5.18 15.55
C SER A 220 4.94 5.67 14.40
N TYR A 221 4.36 6.07 13.27
CA TYR A 221 5.04 6.45 12.03
C TYR A 221 5.16 7.97 11.81
N THR A 222 4.66 8.78 12.73
CA THR A 222 4.61 10.26 12.62
C THR A 222 5.95 10.89 12.23
N ASN A 223 7.07 10.36 12.73
CA ASN A 223 8.41 10.89 12.41
C ASN A 223 8.72 10.84 10.92
N SER A 224 8.21 9.86 10.20
CA SER A 224 8.45 9.69 8.76
C SER A 224 7.86 10.83 7.93
N VAL A 225 6.81 11.49 8.39
CA VAL A 225 6.29 12.71 7.74
C VAL A 225 7.34 13.82 7.77
N LEU A 226 8.01 14.02 8.90
CA LEU A 226 8.99 15.07 9.06
C LEU A 226 10.27 14.78 8.28
N THR A 227 10.78 13.54 8.32
CA THR A 227 11.96 13.12 7.56
C THR A 227 11.72 13.22 6.05
N LEU A 228 10.57 12.74 5.58
CA LEU A 228 10.18 12.84 4.18
C LEU A 228 10.07 14.29 3.71
N MET A 229 9.41 15.17 4.50
CA MET A 229 9.29 16.60 4.16
C MET A 229 10.64 17.31 4.12
N ASN A 230 11.59 16.92 4.93
CA ASN A 230 12.94 17.47 4.93
C ASN A 230 13.77 16.95 3.74
N GLY A 231 13.62 15.68 3.37
CA GLY A 231 14.42 15.02 2.33
C GLY A 231 13.97 15.31 0.90
N LEU A 232 12.67 15.39 0.65
CA LEU A 232 12.13 15.59 -0.70
C LEU A 232 12.48 16.98 -1.26
N LYS A 233 12.74 17.03 -2.58
CA LYS A 233 12.98 18.26 -3.34
C LYS A 233 11.83 18.65 -4.28
N VAL A 234 10.85 17.78 -4.45
CA VAL A 234 9.65 17.97 -5.27
C VAL A 234 8.57 18.77 -4.53
N PRO A 235 7.52 19.27 -5.22
CA PRO A 235 6.36 19.83 -4.53
C PRO A 235 5.81 18.86 -3.50
N ARG A 236 5.67 19.33 -2.27
CA ARG A 236 5.27 18.48 -1.14
C ARG A 236 4.39 19.23 -0.16
N LYS A 237 3.48 18.50 0.45
CA LYS A 237 2.65 18.98 1.57
C LYS A 237 2.60 17.91 2.64
N ALA A 238 2.39 18.33 3.89
CA ALA A 238 2.18 17.42 5.01
C ALA A 238 1.02 17.87 5.86
N MET A 239 0.37 16.91 6.51
CA MET A 239 -0.60 17.13 7.56
C MET A 239 -0.36 16.12 8.68
N ILE A 240 -0.22 16.61 9.92
CA ILE A 240 -0.20 15.78 11.12
C ILE A 240 -1.31 16.27 12.02
N GLY A 241 -2.19 15.39 12.44
CA GLY A 241 -3.38 15.77 13.20
C GLY A 241 -3.63 14.91 14.44
N PRO A 242 -4.70 15.20 15.19
CA PRO A 242 -4.98 14.56 16.49
C PRO A 242 -5.66 13.18 16.32
N TRP A 243 -5.08 12.30 15.52
CA TRP A 243 -5.55 10.92 15.30
C TRP A 243 -4.40 9.91 15.39
N ALA A 244 -4.73 8.64 15.37
CA ALA A 244 -3.82 7.51 15.34
C ALA A 244 -3.60 7.02 13.89
N HIS A 245 -3.36 5.71 13.69
CA HIS A 245 -3.10 5.07 12.41
C HIS A 245 -4.38 4.92 11.55
N VAL A 246 -5.00 6.05 11.20
CA VAL A 246 -6.26 6.13 10.43
C VAL A 246 -6.19 7.24 9.39
N PHE A 247 -7.12 7.24 8.44
CA PHE A 247 -7.31 8.43 7.60
C PHE A 247 -7.84 9.60 8.43
N ALA A 248 -7.54 10.82 8.03
CA ALA A 248 -7.94 12.02 8.76
C ALA A 248 -9.46 12.14 8.99
N HIS A 249 -10.27 11.66 8.04
CA HIS A 249 -11.73 11.67 8.16
C HIS A 249 -12.28 10.62 9.13
N ASP A 250 -11.51 9.58 9.46
CA ASP A 250 -11.89 8.62 10.51
C ASP A 250 -11.61 9.16 11.91
N GLY A 251 -10.63 10.06 12.03
CA GLY A 251 -10.33 10.90 13.17
C GLY A 251 -10.22 10.24 14.55
N ALA A 252 -9.75 9.00 14.64
CA ALA A 252 -9.56 8.35 15.93
C ALA A 252 -8.13 8.60 16.47
N PRO A 253 -7.90 8.99 17.74
CA PRO A 253 -8.91 9.09 18.81
C PRO A 253 -9.86 10.29 18.75
N ALA A 254 -9.69 11.29 17.94
CA ALA A 254 -10.62 12.39 17.70
C ALA A 254 -9.89 13.74 17.55
N PRO A 255 -10.55 14.83 17.07
CA PRO A 255 -11.81 14.78 16.34
C PRO A 255 -11.63 14.31 14.90
N ALA A 256 -12.69 13.78 14.28
CA ALA A 256 -12.72 13.53 12.86
C ALA A 256 -12.63 14.86 12.08
N ILE A 257 -11.91 14.84 10.97
CA ILE A 257 -11.77 15.99 10.07
C ILE A 257 -12.31 15.57 8.71
N ASP A 258 -13.34 16.25 8.25
CA ASP A 258 -14.01 16.02 6.97
C ASP A 258 -13.19 16.60 5.79
#